data_dbf986de200ed41bb63c37382331d5ea
#
_entry.id   dbf986de200ed41bb63c37382331d5ea
#
_cell.length_a   1.000
_cell.length_b   1.000
_cell.length_c   1.000
_cell.angle_alpha   90.00
_cell.angle_beta   90.00
_cell.angle_gamma   90.00
#
_symmetry.space_group_name_H-M   'P 1'
#
loop_
_entity.id
_entity.type
_entity.pdbx_description
1 polymer ?
#
loop_
_entity_poly.entity_id
_entity_poly.type
_entity_poly.pdbx_seq_one_letter_code
_entity_poly.pdbx_strand_id
1 'polypeptide(L)'
;LNELLAVMRAFSADTDWSWLRRIVRFLETNSVDSRNKLERLRPAAEIAAWAYKRMDCVIATPPLRDPASHYRDALMIGLLITCPTMRLGNLTMIELGHHLKATGDTYDLSFTPDETKTHKYLSIPVPASMTPYIAHYVDTSRPALLQGTDTNRLWITRYGQPMQGKTI
;
A
#
# COMPACT_ATOMS: atom_id res chain seq x y z
N LEU A 1 21.68 6.51 14.26
CA LEU A 1 22.46 7.44 15.09
C LEU A 1 21.59 8.51 15.74
N ASN A 2 20.61 9.11 15.05
CA ASN A 2 19.66 10.05 15.65
C ASN A 2 18.85 9.41 16.77
N GLU A 3 18.42 8.17 16.61
CA GLU A 3 17.75 7.39 17.66
C GLU A 3 18.66 7.17 18.87
N LEU A 4 19.93 6.84 18.64
CA LEU A 4 20.93 6.71 19.73
C LEU A 4 21.07 8.02 20.50
N LEU A 5 21.19 9.15 19.79
CA LEU A 5 21.28 10.46 20.44
C LEU A 5 20.01 10.78 21.26
N ALA A 6 18.82 10.42 20.77
CA ALA A 6 17.56 10.59 21.51
C ALA A 6 17.54 9.72 22.78
N VAL A 7 17.95 8.46 22.68
CA VAL A 7 18.03 7.54 23.81
C VAL A 7 19.04 8.04 24.86
N MET A 8 20.24 8.44 24.43
CA MET A 8 21.30 8.93 25.37
C MET A 8 20.85 10.17 26.12
N ARG A 9 20.12 11.09 25.46
CA ARG A 9 19.52 12.26 26.14
C ARG A 9 18.43 11.90 27.14
N ALA A 10 17.62 10.87 26.85
CA ALA A 10 16.61 10.40 27.78
C ALA A 10 17.22 9.75 29.03
N PHE A 11 18.37 9.05 28.87
CA PHE A 11 19.06 8.41 30.00
C PHE A 11 19.92 9.39 30.84
N SER A 12 20.47 10.43 30.21
CA SER A 12 21.34 11.37 30.90
C SER A 12 21.18 12.76 30.31
N ALA A 13 20.17 13.49 30.81
CA ALA A 13 19.82 14.82 30.33
C ALA A 13 20.91 15.86 30.62
N ASP A 14 21.64 15.69 31.72
CA ASP A 14 22.66 16.66 32.21
C ASP A 14 24.04 16.47 31.54
N THR A 15 24.18 15.42 30.70
CA THR A 15 25.45 15.16 30.00
C THR A 15 25.51 15.93 28.68
N ASP A 16 26.68 16.56 28.43
CA ASP A 16 26.92 17.22 27.14
C ASP A 16 27.12 16.21 25.99
N TRP A 17 26.11 16.04 25.17
CA TRP A 17 26.13 15.22 23.97
C TRP A 17 26.51 16.00 22.71
N SER A 18 27.12 17.17 22.81
CA SER A 18 27.50 17.99 21.66
C SER A 18 28.47 17.31 20.70
N TRP A 19 29.40 16.49 21.24
CA TRP A 19 30.32 15.68 20.45
C TRP A 19 29.62 14.64 19.60
N LEU A 20 28.61 13.94 20.16
CA LEU A 20 27.83 12.94 19.41
C LEU A 20 27.01 13.59 18.32
N ARG A 21 26.45 14.76 18.60
CA ARG A 21 25.71 15.57 17.60
C ARG A 21 26.60 15.98 16.43
N ARG A 22 27.87 16.34 16.69
CA ARG A 22 28.86 16.65 15.64
C ARG A 22 29.16 15.45 14.77
N ILE A 23 29.33 14.27 15.38
CA ILE A 23 29.54 13.01 14.64
C ILE A 23 28.32 12.68 13.78
N VAL A 24 27.11 12.78 14.34
CA VAL A 24 25.87 12.55 13.58
C VAL A 24 25.83 13.45 12.34
N ARG A 25 26.02 14.76 12.52
CA ARG A 25 26.04 15.72 11.40
C ARG A 25 27.13 15.39 10.36
N PHE A 26 28.32 15.07 10.82
CA PHE A 26 29.41 14.69 9.91
C PHE A 26 29.05 13.49 9.06
N LEU A 27 28.51 12.45 9.68
CA LEU A 27 28.08 11.24 8.97
C LEU A 27 26.90 11.51 8.02
N GLU A 28 25.91 12.30 8.43
CA GLU A 28 24.78 12.68 7.57
C GLU A 28 25.24 13.49 6.34
N THR A 29 26.19 14.42 6.53
CA THR A 29 26.72 15.25 5.45
C THR A 29 27.63 14.46 4.49
N ASN A 30 28.37 13.47 5.00
CA ASN A 30 29.35 12.72 4.23
C ASN A 30 28.86 11.30 3.89
N SER A 31 27.64 10.91 4.29
CA SER A 31 27.11 9.61 3.92
C SER A 31 26.77 9.58 2.43
N VAL A 32 27.37 8.67 1.73
CA VAL A 32 26.98 8.34 0.35
C VAL A 32 25.94 7.24 0.41
N ASP A 33 24.82 7.39 -0.30
CA ASP A 33 23.83 6.34 -0.44
C ASP A 33 24.52 5.05 -0.94
N SER A 34 24.55 4.02 -0.10
CA SER A 34 25.16 2.73 -0.43
C SER A 34 24.40 1.97 -1.53
N ARG A 35 23.22 2.45 -1.90
CA ARG A 35 22.37 1.88 -2.94
C ARG A 35 21.98 2.98 -3.92
N ASN A 36 22.28 2.77 -5.19
CA ASN A 36 21.79 3.67 -6.25
C ASN A 36 20.27 3.47 -6.41
N LYS A 37 19.49 4.33 -5.74
CA LYS A 37 18.03 4.29 -5.81
C LYS A 37 17.54 4.62 -7.23
N LEU A 38 18.27 5.47 -7.97
CA LEU A 38 17.88 5.91 -9.31
C LEU A 38 17.86 4.76 -10.32
N GLU A 39 18.83 3.83 -10.25
CA GLU A 39 18.86 2.66 -11.12
C GLU A 39 17.66 1.71 -10.91
N ARG A 40 17.03 1.79 -9.75
CA ARG A 40 15.88 0.95 -9.38
C ARG A 40 14.54 1.63 -9.64
N LEU A 41 14.53 2.91 -9.98
CA LEU A 41 13.30 3.61 -10.33
C LEU A 41 12.74 3.05 -11.64
N ARG A 42 11.43 2.84 -11.63
CA ARG A 42 10.66 2.51 -12.83
C ARG A 42 9.60 3.59 -13.06
N PRO A 43 9.33 3.99 -14.30
CA PRO A 43 8.23 4.89 -14.61
C PRO A 43 6.90 4.33 -14.12
N ALA A 44 6.06 5.19 -13.53
CA ALA A 44 4.75 4.78 -13.04
C ALA A 44 3.89 4.10 -14.12
N ALA A 45 4.01 4.56 -15.37
CA ALA A 45 3.31 3.95 -16.51
C ALA A 45 3.72 2.49 -16.76
N GLU A 46 5.00 2.16 -16.59
CA GLU A 46 5.48 0.77 -16.74
C GLU A 46 4.91 -0.12 -15.63
N ILE A 47 4.88 0.39 -14.39
CA ILE A 47 4.33 -0.37 -13.25
C ILE A 47 2.82 -0.57 -13.44
N ALA A 48 2.09 0.46 -13.88
CA ALA A 48 0.68 0.35 -14.19
C ALA A 48 0.42 -0.68 -15.29
N ALA A 49 1.16 -0.59 -16.40
CA ALA A 49 1.04 -1.55 -17.50
C ALA A 49 1.35 -2.99 -17.06
N TRP A 50 2.36 -3.17 -16.20
CA TRP A 50 2.67 -4.46 -15.61
C TRP A 50 1.51 -4.99 -14.76
N ALA A 51 0.90 -4.14 -13.93
CA ALA A 51 -0.22 -4.54 -13.07
C ALA A 51 -1.43 -4.99 -13.90
N TYR A 52 -1.83 -4.23 -14.92
CA TYR A 52 -2.91 -4.61 -15.84
C TYR A 52 -2.60 -5.93 -16.54
N LYS A 53 -1.42 -6.02 -17.17
CA LYS A 53 -0.99 -7.25 -17.86
C LYS A 53 -0.99 -8.46 -16.92
N ARG A 54 -0.57 -8.28 -15.65
CA ARG A 54 -0.55 -9.37 -14.68
C ARG A 54 -1.96 -9.84 -14.33
N MET A 55 -2.91 -8.92 -14.13
CA MET A 55 -4.31 -9.26 -13.88
C MET A 55 -4.92 -10.00 -15.09
N ASP A 56 -4.71 -9.50 -16.31
CA ASP A 56 -5.18 -10.13 -17.54
C ASP A 56 -4.60 -11.54 -17.70
N CYS A 57 -3.31 -11.73 -17.44
CA CYS A 57 -2.67 -13.03 -17.48
C CYS A 57 -3.28 -14.02 -16.47
N VAL A 58 -3.60 -13.56 -15.26
CA VAL A 58 -4.23 -14.43 -14.25
C VAL A 58 -5.64 -14.85 -14.66
N ILE A 59 -6.39 -13.95 -15.30
CA ILE A 59 -7.72 -14.28 -15.83
C ILE A 59 -7.61 -15.30 -16.98
N ALA A 60 -6.73 -15.03 -17.96
CA ALA A 60 -6.61 -15.85 -19.16
C ALA A 60 -5.97 -17.21 -18.90
N THR A 61 -4.96 -17.26 -18.05
CA THR A 61 -4.18 -18.46 -17.74
C THR A 61 -3.84 -18.47 -16.24
N PRO A 62 -4.77 -18.92 -15.40
CA PRO A 62 -4.56 -18.92 -13.95
C PRO A 62 -3.33 -19.74 -13.58
N PRO A 63 -2.44 -19.22 -12.71
CA PRO A 63 -1.32 -19.97 -12.18
C PRO A 63 -1.82 -21.17 -11.38
N LEU A 64 -1.07 -22.27 -11.40
CA LEU A 64 -1.43 -23.53 -10.72
C LEU A 64 -1.60 -23.37 -9.20
N ARG A 65 -0.94 -22.36 -8.62
CA ARG A 65 -1.02 -22.06 -7.19
C ARG A 65 -1.52 -20.65 -6.95
N ASP A 66 -2.55 -20.53 -6.13
CA ASP A 66 -3.05 -19.30 -5.54
C ASP A 66 -3.31 -18.13 -6.53
N PRO A 67 -4.10 -18.35 -7.61
CA PRO A 67 -4.38 -17.31 -8.60
C PRO A 67 -5.03 -16.08 -8.00
N ALA A 68 -5.88 -16.25 -7.00
CA ALA A 68 -6.59 -15.15 -6.35
C ALA A 68 -5.64 -14.19 -5.60
N SER A 69 -4.60 -14.71 -4.93
CA SER A 69 -3.57 -13.86 -4.33
C SER A 69 -2.73 -13.12 -5.36
N HIS A 70 -2.36 -13.78 -6.45
CA HIS A 70 -1.62 -13.12 -7.53
C HIS A 70 -2.43 -11.99 -8.17
N TYR A 71 -3.74 -12.20 -8.34
CA TYR A 71 -4.64 -11.16 -8.84
C TYR A 71 -4.73 -9.98 -7.86
N ARG A 72 -4.99 -10.26 -6.58
CA ARG A 72 -5.03 -9.28 -5.51
C ARG A 72 -3.78 -8.41 -5.49
N ASP A 73 -2.60 -9.02 -5.50
CA ASP A 73 -1.33 -8.31 -5.39
C ASP A 73 -1.11 -7.37 -6.59
N ALA A 74 -1.46 -7.83 -7.79
CA ALA A 74 -1.41 -6.99 -8.99
C ALA A 74 -2.42 -5.83 -8.91
N LEU A 75 -3.64 -6.07 -8.43
CA LEU A 75 -4.66 -5.03 -8.24
C LEU A 75 -4.22 -3.99 -7.20
N MET A 76 -3.62 -4.41 -6.08
CA MET A 76 -3.08 -3.50 -5.07
C MET A 76 -2.03 -2.56 -5.65
N ILE A 77 -1.09 -3.10 -6.44
CA ILE A 77 -0.07 -2.31 -7.11
C ILE A 77 -0.71 -1.36 -8.12
N GLY A 78 -1.67 -1.85 -8.92
CA GLY A 78 -2.41 -1.03 -9.87
C GLY A 78 -3.11 0.15 -9.21
N LEU A 79 -3.81 -0.07 -8.10
CA LEU A 79 -4.47 0.99 -7.34
C LEU A 79 -3.49 2.00 -6.74
N LEU A 80 -2.37 1.56 -6.17
CA LEU A 80 -1.36 2.48 -5.63
C LEU A 80 -0.76 3.40 -6.70
N ILE A 81 -0.58 2.91 -7.91
CA ILE A 81 -0.02 3.70 -9.01
C ILE A 81 -1.07 4.63 -9.64
N THR A 82 -2.30 4.17 -9.79
CA THR A 82 -3.37 4.95 -10.42
C THR A 82 -4.04 5.93 -9.45
N CYS A 83 -3.94 5.68 -8.15
CA CYS A 83 -4.47 6.53 -7.07
C CYS A 83 -3.30 7.04 -6.17
N PRO A 84 -2.39 7.88 -6.68
CA PRO A 84 -1.12 8.22 -6.00
C PRO A 84 -1.29 9.03 -4.71
N THR A 85 -2.46 9.58 -4.45
CA THR A 85 -2.78 10.26 -3.19
C THR A 85 -3.06 9.30 -2.05
N MET A 86 -3.31 8.02 -2.35
CA MET A 86 -3.56 6.97 -1.36
C MET A 86 -2.26 6.50 -0.72
N ARG A 87 -2.23 6.49 0.61
CA ARG A 87 -1.12 5.94 1.37
C ARG A 87 -1.31 4.45 1.61
N LEU A 88 -0.21 3.74 1.89
CA LEU A 88 -0.25 2.30 2.20
C LEU A 88 -1.21 1.98 3.36
N GLY A 89 -1.25 2.82 4.40
CA GLY A 89 -2.19 2.67 5.50
C GLY A 89 -3.65 2.75 5.04
N ASN A 90 -3.98 3.71 4.16
CA ASN A 90 -5.31 3.82 3.58
C ASN A 90 -5.64 2.61 2.69
N LEU A 91 -4.69 2.15 1.87
CA LEU A 91 -4.89 0.96 1.05
C LEU A 91 -5.29 -0.25 1.92
N THR A 92 -4.56 -0.50 3.01
CA THR A 92 -4.77 -1.70 3.84
C THR A 92 -6.08 -1.69 4.61
N MET A 93 -6.65 -0.52 4.89
CA MET A 93 -7.88 -0.39 5.65
C MET A 93 -9.16 -0.39 4.81
N ILE A 94 -9.05 -0.44 3.48
CA ILE A 94 -10.23 -0.38 2.60
C ILE A 94 -11.25 -1.45 2.97
N GLU A 95 -12.50 -0.99 3.12
CA GLU A 95 -13.68 -1.83 3.32
C GLU A 95 -14.69 -1.59 2.20
N LEU A 96 -15.32 -2.68 1.76
CA LEU A 96 -16.40 -2.62 0.78
C LEU A 96 -17.64 -1.94 1.37
N GLY A 97 -18.25 -1.07 0.59
CA GLY A 97 -19.45 -0.33 0.99
C GLY A 97 -19.18 0.86 1.92
N HIS A 98 -18.01 0.89 2.60
CA HIS A 98 -17.59 2.01 3.45
C HIS A 98 -16.59 2.91 2.74
N HIS A 99 -15.40 2.39 2.44
CA HIS A 99 -14.35 3.15 1.75
C HIS A 99 -14.45 3.05 0.24
N LEU A 100 -14.64 1.83 -0.29
CA LEU A 100 -14.83 1.55 -1.71
C LEU A 100 -16.32 1.43 -2.00
N LYS A 101 -16.86 2.38 -2.75
CA LYS A 101 -18.27 2.44 -3.13
C LYS A 101 -18.43 2.41 -4.63
N ALA A 102 -19.36 1.60 -5.10
CA ALA A 102 -19.81 1.65 -6.50
C ALA A 102 -20.63 2.91 -6.72
N THR A 103 -20.31 3.69 -7.76
CA THR A 103 -20.98 4.93 -8.15
C THR A 103 -21.28 4.86 -9.65
N GLY A 104 -22.49 4.45 -10.00
CA GLY A 104 -22.81 4.09 -11.39
C GLY A 104 -21.91 2.97 -11.88
N ASP A 105 -21.24 3.20 -13.01
CA ASP A 105 -20.33 2.23 -13.65
C ASP A 105 -18.87 2.34 -13.17
N THR A 106 -18.61 3.06 -12.08
CA THR A 106 -17.27 3.28 -11.56
C THR A 106 -17.20 3.04 -10.06
N TYR A 107 -16.02 3.19 -9.48
CA TYR A 107 -15.79 3.13 -8.04
C TYR A 107 -15.20 4.45 -7.54
N ASP A 108 -15.58 4.81 -6.31
CA ASP A 108 -14.98 5.90 -5.55
C ASP A 108 -14.36 5.36 -4.26
N LEU A 109 -13.21 5.89 -3.90
CA LEU A 109 -12.56 5.68 -2.62
C LEU A 109 -12.71 6.92 -1.76
N SER A 110 -13.18 6.75 -0.52
CA SER A 110 -13.31 7.85 0.42
C SER A 110 -12.81 7.46 1.81
N PHE A 111 -12.14 8.41 2.47
CA PHE A 111 -11.59 8.24 3.82
C PHE A 111 -11.96 9.47 4.66
N THR A 112 -12.36 9.23 5.89
CA THR A 112 -12.69 10.29 6.84
C THR A 112 -11.43 10.99 7.36
N PRO A 113 -11.55 12.20 7.98
CA PRO A 113 -10.40 12.90 8.56
C PRO A 113 -9.61 12.06 9.57
N ASP A 114 -10.27 11.24 10.36
CA ASP A 114 -9.64 10.42 11.39
C ASP A 114 -8.82 9.26 10.81
N GLU A 115 -9.11 8.86 9.59
CA GLU A 115 -8.43 7.80 8.84
C GLU A 115 -7.24 8.30 8.02
N THR A 116 -7.06 9.62 7.97
CA THR A 116 -5.98 10.22 7.18
C THR A 116 -4.94 10.89 8.08
N LYS A 117 -3.67 10.74 7.74
CA LYS A 117 -2.58 11.38 8.51
C LYS A 117 -2.68 12.92 8.57
N THR A 118 -3.36 13.53 7.61
CA THR A 118 -3.51 14.98 7.50
C THR A 118 -4.79 15.50 8.16
N HIS A 119 -5.59 14.61 8.75
CA HIS A 119 -6.90 14.93 9.33
C HIS A 119 -7.81 15.69 8.36
N LYS A 120 -7.75 15.34 7.07
CA LYS A 120 -8.61 15.90 6.02
C LYS A 120 -9.36 14.78 5.33
N TYR A 121 -10.61 15.07 4.97
CA TYR A 121 -11.39 14.17 4.11
C TYR A 121 -10.64 13.94 2.79
N LEU A 122 -10.55 12.69 2.37
CA LEU A 122 -9.91 12.28 1.14
C LEU A 122 -10.92 11.53 0.28
N SER A 123 -11.20 12.04 -0.91
CA SER A 123 -11.98 11.37 -1.94
C SER A 123 -11.12 11.18 -3.18
N ILE A 124 -11.10 9.97 -3.69
CA ILE A 124 -10.28 9.56 -4.83
C ILE A 124 -11.20 8.84 -5.81
N PRO A 125 -11.54 9.46 -6.95
CA PRO A 125 -12.22 8.74 -8.01
C PRO A 125 -11.29 7.67 -8.57
N VAL A 126 -11.76 6.44 -8.61
CA VAL A 126 -11.00 5.34 -9.20
C VAL A 126 -11.10 5.45 -10.73
N PRO A 127 -9.98 5.40 -11.47
CA PRO A 127 -10.02 5.46 -12.92
C PRO A 127 -10.94 4.37 -13.51
N ALA A 128 -11.75 4.73 -14.49
CA ALA A 128 -12.69 3.80 -15.13
C ALA A 128 -12.00 2.54 -15.70
N SER A 129 -10.73 2.67 -16.13
CA SER A 129 -9.91 1.53 -16.55
C SER A 129 -9.67 0.49 -15.47
N MET A 130 -9.76 0.85 -14.17
CA MET A 130 -9.60 -0.08 -13.05
C MET A 130 -10.91 -0.77 -12.66
N THR A 131 -12.05 -0.22 -13.05
CA THR A 131 -13.38 -0.75 -12.68
C THR A 131 -13.56 -2.24 -12.96
N PRO A 132 -13.27 -2.77 -14.17
CA PRO A 132 -13.47 -4.19 -14.46
C PRO A 132 -12.56 -5.09 -13.60
N TYR A 133 -11.38 -4.61 -13.25
CA TYR A 133 -10.44 -5.37 -12.41
C TYR A 133 -10.88 -5.40 -10.94
N ILE A 134 -11.42 -4.29 -10.44
CA ILE A 134 -12.00 -4.25 -9.08
C ILE A 134 -13.22 -5.16 -9.01
N ALA A 135 -14.13 -5.07 -9.99
CA ALA A 135 -15.31 -5.93 -10.05
C ALA A 135 -14.92 -7.40 -10.08
N HIS A 136 -13.99 -7.80 -10.95
CA HIS A 136 -13.50 -9.19 -10.99
C HIS A 136 -12.90 -9.63 -9.64
N TYR A 137 -12.15 -8.75 -8.97
CA TYR A 137 -11.61 -9.08 -7.65
C TYR A 137 -12.71 -9.30 -6.62
N VAL A 138 -13.67 -8.39 -6.54
CA VAL A 138 -14.77 -8.44 -5.57
C VAL A 138 -15.66 -9.66 -5.80
N ASP A 139 -15.95 -9.98 -7.06
CA ASP A 139 -16.91 -11.01 -7.42
C ASP A 139 -16.29 -12.42 -7.53
N THR A 140 -14.99 -12.51 -7.83
CA THR A 140 -14.34 -13.80 -8.13
C THR A 140 -13.16 -14.09 -7.18
N SER A 141 -12.14 -13.23 -7.18
CA SER A 141 -10.89 -13.55 -6.47
C SER A 141 -11.04 -13.42 -4.96
N ARG A 142 -11.75 -12.39 -4.48
CA ARG A 142 -11.96 -12.17 -3.04
C ARG A 142 -12.78 -13.29 -2.40
N PRO A 143 -13.92 -13.73 -2.95
CA PRO A 143 -14.66 -14.88 -2.41
C PRO A 143 -13.81 -16.15 -2.32
N ALA A 144 -12.96 -16.42 -3.32
CA ALA A 144 -12.05 -17.55 -3.29
C ALA A 144 -11.01 -17.46 -2.15
N LEU A 145 -10.63 -16.25 -1.75
CA LEU A 145 -9.69 -16.02 -0.63
C LEU A 145 -10.38 -16.06 0.74
N LEU A 146 -11.66 -15.71 0.85
CA LEU A 146 -12.38 -15.56 2.14
C LEU A 146 -12.45 -16.84 2.96
N GLN A 147 -12.54 -18.02 2.30
CA GLN A 147 -12.59 -19.33 2.96
C GLN A 147 -13.64 -19.40 4.10
N GLY A 148 -14.78 -18.71 3.93
CA GLY A 148 -15.86 -18.65 4.93
C GLY A 148 -15.69 -17.56 6.00
N THR A 149 -14.65 -16.74 5.96
CA THR A 149 -14.52 -15.60 6.87
C THR A 149 -15.51 -14.51 6.50
N ASP A 150 -16.28 -14.03 7.48
CA ASP A 150 -17.19 -12.88 7.31
C ASP A 150 -16.44 -11.57 7.63
N THR A 151 -16.22 -10.75 6.61
CA THR A 151 -15.56 -9.45 6.75
C THR A 151 -15.84 -8.54 5.56
N ASN A 152 -15.94 -7.24 5.79
CA ASN A 152 -16.06 -6.22 4.75
C ASN A 152 -14.69 -5.73 4.25
N ARG A 153 -13.58 -6.18 4.84
CA ARG A 153 -12.23 -5.81 4.37
C ARG A 153 -12.05 -6.19 2.92
N LEU A 154 -11.53 -5.26 2.12
CA LEU A 154 -11.28 -5.52 0.70
C LEU A 154 -10.19 -6.58 0.53
N TRP A 155 -9.08 -6.42 1.24
CA TRP A 155 -7.89 -7.25 1.06
C TRP A 155 -7.87 -8.44 2.01
N ILE A 156 -7.85 -9.63 1.42
CA ILE A 156 -7.87 -10.90 2.14
C ILE A 156 -6.57 -11.65 1.86
N THR A 157 -5.94 -12.19 2.90
CA THR A 157 -4.75 -13.03 2.76
C THR A 157 -5.11 -14.38 2.13
N ARG A 158 -4.12 -15.13 1.68
CA ARG A 158 -4.32 -16.51 1.19
C ARG A 158 -4.85 -17.49 2.27
N TYR A 159 -4.86 -17.07 3.52
CA TYR A 159 -5.37 -17.86 4.65
C TYR A 159 -6.77 -17.42 5.10
N GLY A 160 -7.49 -16.64 4.30
CA GLY A 160 -8.84 -16.18 4.61
C GLY A 160 -8.93 -15.01 5.59
N GLN A 161 -7.81 -14.46 6.04
CA GLN A 161 -7.81 -13.38 7.03
C GLN A 161 -7.67 -11.99 6.36
N PRO A 162 -8.27 -10.95 6.93
CA PRO A 162 -8.03 -9.57 6.50
C PRO A 162 -6.54 -9.23 6.53
N MET A 163 -6.04 -8.58 5.48
CA MET A 163 -4.66 -8.08 5.45
C MET A 163 -4.51 -6.89 6.41
N GLN A 164 -3.38 -6.87 7.10
CA GLN A 164 -2.99 -5.76 7.98
C GLN A 164 -1.77 -5.04 7.40
N GLY A 165 -1.58 -3.76 7.77
CA GLY A 165 -0.46 -2.96 7.26
C GLY A 165 0.94 -3.52 7.50
N LYS A 166 1.09 -4.50 8.41
CA LYS A 166 2.34 -5.25 8.63
C LYS A 166 2.51 -6.46 7.70
N THR A 167 1.51 -6.78 6.90
CA THR A 167 1.47 -7.99 6.05
C THR A 167 1.86 -7.68 4.59
N ILE A 168 2.01 -6.38 4.26
CA ILE A 168 2.32 -5.90 2.91
C ILE A 168 3.81 -5.58 2.76
#